data_5b1732712eb4b314fdc0c4bbdc03fea6
#
_entry.id   5b1732712eb4b314fdc0c4bbdc03fea6
#
_cell.length_a   1.000
_cell.length_b   1.000
_cell.length_c   1.000
_cell.angle_alpha   90.00
_cell.angle_beta   90.00
_cell.angle_gamma   90.00
#
_symmetry.space_group_name_H-M   'P 1'
#
loop_
_entity.id
_entity.type
_entity.pdbx_description
1 polymer ?
#
loop_
_entity_poly.entity_id
_entity_poly.type
_entity_poly.pdbx_seq_one_letter_code
_entity_poly.pdbx_strand_id
1 'polypeptide(L)'
;ILKGYEKNPTKYVEGLYRIGLNEDLRLEIPGAGRAKIRRPDDTVRYWSKTALPWMSFGYETQIPPIYTLAFYNAIANNGKMVRPIFTKEIMHNGKTVQSFSTEVIRESICSERTLNMIKDMLLGVVEKGTGKAVHSDFVRIAGKTGTAQIASGGVYRQAGHQVAFCGYFPADEPKYSCIVVIRQPRNGYPSGGTMSGGVVKAIAEKVYASHMSFDIRDMEKDSLAVTLPQPKAGERGALEYVLDKLDIEADSDSIETQWVTAKREDGREDVELKDIPIREGLVPNVV
;
A
#
# COMPACT_ATOMS: atom_id res chain seq x y z
N ILE A 1 12.43 26.21 -7.82
CA ILE A 1 13.77 25.63 -7.94
C ILE A 1 14.69 26.56 -8.70
N LEU A 2 14.35 27.01 -9.93
CA LEU A 2 15.20 27.92 -10.72
C LEU A 2 15.64 29.14 -9.91
N LYS A 3 14.72 29.94 -9.37
CA LYS A 3 15.05 31.14 -8.56
C LYS A 3 16.06 30.88 -7.43
N GLY A 4 16.07 29.67 -6.84
CA GLY A 4 16.93 29.34 -5.71
C GLY A 4 18.26 28.68 -6.08
N TYR A 5 18.36 28.03 -7.24
CA TYR A 5 19.48 27.16 -7.58
C TYR A 5 20.12 27.42 -8.94
N GLU A 6 19.56 28.33 -9.77
CA GLU A 6 20.08 28.61 -11.11
C GLU A 6 21.57 29.01 -11.10
N LYS A 7 21.98 29.84 -10.14
CA LYS A 7 23.37 30.28 -9.98
C LYS A 7 24.28 29.21 -9.38
N ASN A 8 23.72 28.20 -8.71
CA ASN A 8 24.48 27.11 -8.11
C ASN A 8 23.64 25.80 -8.13
N PRO A 9 23.53 25.14 -9.31
CA PRO A 9 22.79 23.90 -9.48
C PRO A 9 23.39 22.73 -8.70
N THR A 10 24.70 22.77 -8.40
CA THR A 10 25.38 21.77 -7.56
C THR A 10 24.71 21.65 -6.18
N LYS A 11 24.34 22.78 -5.58
CA LYS A 11 23.64 22.81 -4.29
C LYS A 11 22.30 22.06 -4.31
N TYR A 12 21.60 22.07 -5.45
CA TYR A 12 20.38 21.28 -5.62
C TYR A 12 20.68 19.78 -5.62
N VAL A 13 21.66 19.37 -6.42
CA VAL A 13 22.07 17.94 -6.50
C VAL A 13 22.59 17.43 -5.17
N GLU A 14 23.38 18.22 -4.46
CA GLU A 14 23.83 17.91 -3.11
C GLU A 14 22.65 17.78 -2.12
N GLY A 15 21.60 18.57 -2.33
CA GLY A 15 20.34 18.42 -1.61
C GLY A 15 19.69 17.04 -1.82
N LEU A 16 19.69 16.55 -3.07
CA LEU A 16 19.18 15.21 -3.38
C LEU A 16 20.04 14.10 -2.74
N TYR A 17 21.35 14.30 -2.68
CA TYR A 17 22.26 13.37 -2.00
C TYR A 17 22.05 13.38 -0.50
N ARG A 18 21.82 14.57 0.07
CA ARG A 18 21.60 14.73 1.52
C ARG A 18 20.36 13.99 2.01
N ILE A 19 19.33 13.87 1.19
CA ILE A 19 18.13 13.10 1.53
C ILE A 19 18.25 11.60 1.20
N GLY A 20 19.41 11.14 0.71
CA GLY A 20 19.71 9.72 0.53
C GLY A 20 19.34 9.12 -0.83
N LEU A 21 18.98 9.93 -1.86
CA LEU A 21 18.59 9.38 -3.17
C LEU A 21 19.73 8.71 -3.95
N ASN A 22 20.98 8.92 -3.58
CA ASN A 22 22.15 8.31 -4.18
C ASN A 22 22.86 7.30 -3.27
N GLU A 23 22.27 6.92 -2.14
CA GLU A 23 22.85 5.94 -1.22
C GLU A 23 23.13 4.61 -1.94
N ASP A 24 24.22 3.95 -1.57
CA ASP A 24 24.45 2.59 -2.02
C ASP A 24 23.64 1.61 -1.17
N LEU A 25 22.52 1.14 -1.71
CA LEU A 25 21.64 0.19 -1.03
C LEU A 25 22.24 -1.21 -0.91
N ARG A 26 23.42 -1.47 -1.50
CA ARG A 26 24.12 -2.77 -1.47
C ARG A 26 23.18 -3.95 -1.71
N LEU A 27 22.39 -3.82 -2.79
CA LEU A 27 21.38 -4.84 -3.15
C LEU A 27 22.05 -6.17 -3.53
N GLU A 28 21.61 -7.25 -2.92
CA GLU A 28 22.11 -8.60 -3.18
C GLU A 28 21.44 -9.26 -4.41
N ILE A 29 21.05 -8.45 -5.40
CA ILE A 29 20.45 -8.90 -6.65
C ILE A 29 21.46 -8.71 -7.77
N PRO A 30 21.88 -9.81 -8.46
CA PRO A 30 22.75 -9.69 -9.62
C PRO A 30 22.16 -8.74 -10.68
N GLY A 31 22.97 -7.81 -11.18
CA GLY A 31 22.52 -6.84 -12.17
C GLY A 31 21.68 -5.68 -11.65
N ALA A 32 21.51 -5.55 -10.34
CA ALA A 32 20.81 -4.40 -9.76
C ALA A 32 21.48 -3.08 -10.16
N GLY A 33 20.69 -2.16 -10.75
CA GLY A 33 21.18 -0.83 -11.12
C GLY A 33 21.37 0.06 -9.90
N ARG A 34 22.30 1.01 -9.99
CA ARG A 34 22.47 2.07 -8.99
C ARG A 34 21.76 3.35 -9.42
N ALA A 35 21.37 4.17 -8.44
CA ALA A 35 20.83 5.50 -8.73
C ALA A 35 21.88 6.37 -9.41
N LYS A 36 21.49 7.03 -10.51
CA LYS A 36 22.33 7.98 -11.25
C LYS A 36 21.62 9.31 -11.29
N ILE A 37 22.23 10.31 -10.66
CA ILE A 37 21.76 11.69 -10.66
C ILE A 37 22.83 12.52 -11.37
N ARG A 38 22.43 13.19 -12.45
CA ARG A 38 23.36 14.02 -13.23
C ARG A 38 23.90 15.16 -12.38
N ARG A 39 25.19 15.45 -12.54
CA ARG A 39 25.86 16.51 -11.81
C ARG A 39 26.27 17.65 -12.76
N PRO A 40 26.29 18.91 -12.28
CA PRO A 40 26.75 20.05 -13.06
C PRO A 40 28.25 20.01 -13.41
N ASP A 41 29.04 19.32 -12.57
CA ASP A 41 30.49 19.13 -12.72
C ASP A 41 30.86 17.82 -13.44
N ASP A 42 29.88 17.15 -14.07
CA ASP A 42 30.13 15.97 -14.89
C ASP A 42 30.89 16.32 -16.15
N THR A 43 32.10 15.77 -16.30
CA THR A 43 32.98 16.02 -17.47
C THR A 43 32.56 15.23 -18.71
N VAL A 44 31.74 14.18 -18.56
CA VAL A 44 31.29 13.31 -19.65
C VAL A 44 30.00 13.83 -20.29
N ARG A 45 29.14 14.47 -19.52
CA ARG A 45 27.83 14.96 -19.97
C ARG A 45 27.69 16.44 -19.68
N TYR A 46 27.69 17.27 -20.75
CA TYR A 46 27.50 18.70 -20.62
C TYR A 46 26.20 19.04 -19.87
N TRP A 47 26.32 19.91 -18.84
CA TRP A 47 25.16 20.42 -18.10
C TRP A 47 24.46 21.51 -18.94
N SER A 48 23.27 21.22 -19.45
CA SER A 48 22.48 22.15 -20.23
C SER A 48 21.73 23.16 -19.35
N LYS A 49 21.36 24.31 -19.91
CA LYS A 49 20.51 25.30 -19.23
C LYS A 49 19.14 24.72 -18.79
N THR A 50 18.69 23.69 -19.47
CA THR A 50 17.41 22.99 -19.17
C THR A 50 17.55 21.85 -18.16
N ALA A 51 18.76 21.43 -17.80
CA ALA A 51 18.97 20.28 -16.93
C ALA A 51 18.32 20.45 -15.55
N LEU A 52 18.52 21.60 -14.90
CA LEU A 52 17.94 21.90 -13.60
C LEU A 52 16.39 21.97 -13.63
N PRO A 53 15.73 22.68 -14.56
CA PRO A 53 14.29 22.61 -14.72
C PRO A 53 13.77 21.18 -14.90
N TRP A 54 14.37 20.40 -15.76
CA TRP A 54 13.98 19.03 -16.04
C TRP A 54 14.17 18.10 -14.83
N MET A 55 15.26 18.27 -14.11
CA MET A 55 15.53 17.52 -12.88
C MET A 55 14.49 17.80 -11.79
N SER A 56 13.91 19.00 -11.77
CA SER A 56 12.94 19.41 -10.74
C SER A 56 11.64 18.60 -10.73
N PHE A 57 11.32 17.91 -11.82
CA PHE A 57 10.15 17.03 -11.93
C PHE A 57 10.52 15.60 -12.36
N GLY A 58 11.81 15.21 -12.18
CA GLY A 58 12.25 13.83 -12.20
C GLY A 58 13.01 13.37 -13.45
N TYR A 59 13.19 14.23 -14.46
CA TYR A 59 14.11 13.92 -15.58
C TYR A 59 15.57 14.16 -15.18
N GLU A 60 16.51 13.83 -16.04
CA GLU A 60 17.97 13.91 -15.79
C GLU A 60 18.44 13.03 -14.62
N THR A 61 17.58 12.15 -14.13
CA THR A 61 17.87 11.15 -13.11
C THR A 61 17.48 9.76 -13.59
N GLN A 62 18.25 8.76 -13.20
CA GLN A 62 17.95 7.35 -13.43
C GLN A 62 17.96 6.67 -12.06
N ILE A 63 16.78 6.61 -11.43
CA ILE A 63 16.63 6.05 -10.10
C ILE A 63 15.82 4.75 -10.24
N PRO A 64 16.43 3.58 -9.94
CA PRO A 64 15.71 2.33 -9.95
C PRO A 64 14.52 2.36 -8.96
N PRO A 65 13.39 1.70 -9.26
CA PRO A 65 12.20 1.72 -8.40
C PRO A 65 12.47 1.38 -6.93
N ILE A 66 13.39 0.46 -6.66
CA ILE A 66 13.76 0.07 -5.31
C ILE A 66 14.37 1.22 -4.49
N TYR A 67 15.10 2.15 -5.13
CA TYR A 67 15.63 3.34 -4.45
C TYR A 67 14.52 4.32 -4.11
N THR A 68 13.56 4.49 -5.02
CA THR A 68 12.35 5.28 -4.74
C THR A 68 11.56 4.67 -3.59
N LEU A 69 11.38 3.35 -3.60
CA LEU A 69 10.71 2.63 -2.51
C LEU A 69 11.45 2.80 -1.18
N ALA A 70 12.78 2.65 -1.15
CA ALA A 70 13.58 2.84 0.06
C ALA A 70 13.47 4.27 0.61
N PHE A 71 13.40 5.28 -0.27
CA PHE A 71 13.18 6.66 0.13
C PHE A 71 11.78 6.88 0.76
N TYR A 72 10.72 6.34 0.15
CA TYR A 72 9.36 6.41 0.72
C TYR A 72 9.24 5.60 2.00
N ASN A 73 9.93 4.46 2.07
CA ASN A 73 10.04 3.69 3.30
C ASN A 73 10.71 4.50 4.42
N ALA A 74 11.77 5.27 4.10
CA ALA A 74 12.40 6.15 5.09
C ALA A 74 11.45 7.25 5.58
N ILE A 75 10.59 7.81 4.70
CA ILE A 75 9.55 8.76 5.13
C ILE A 75 8.57 8.08 6.10
N ALA A 76 8.10 6.88 5.76
CA ALA A 76 7.20 6.08 6.59
C ALA A 76 7.85 5.71 7.94
N ASN A 77 9.14 5.39 7.92
CA ASN A 77 9.94 4.95 9.08
C ASN A 77 10.59 6.11 9.84
N ASN A 78 9.87 7.20 10.01
CA ASN A 78 10.28 8.38 10.79
C ASN A 78 11.65 8.96 10.40
N GLY A 79 11.96 8.94 9.11
CA GLY A 79 13.17 9.48 8.54
C GLY A 79 14.35 8.51 8.49
N LYS A 80 14.24 7.33 9.10
CA LYS A 80 15.30 6.31 9.08
C LYS A 80 15.29 5.53 7.79
N MET A 81 16.38 5.59 7.04
CA MET A 81 16.56 4.80 5.83
C MET A 81 17.23 3.48 6.17
N VAL A 82 16.59 2.38 5.80
CA VAL A 82 17.08 1.03 6.04
C VAL A 82 17.49 0.37 4.73
N ARG A 83 18.43 -0.57 4.81
CA ARG A 83 18.85 -1.40 3.70
C ARG A 83 17.73 -2.38 3.35
N PRO A 84 17.29 -2.45 2.09
CA PRO A 84 16.38 -3.50 1.64
C PRO A 84 17.06 -4.87 1.75
N ILE A 85 16.41 -5.82 2.42
CA ILE A 85 16.84 -7.22 2.50
C ILE A 85 15.81 -8.10 1.81
N PHE A 86 16.26 -9.11 1.07
CA PHE A 86 15.41 -10.05 0.33
C PHE A 86 15.37 -11.42 0.99
N THR A 87 16.39 -11.72 1.78
CA THR A 87 16.49 -12.97 2.55
C THR A 87 16.40 -12.65 4.03
N LYS A 88 15.39 -13.14 4.72
CA LYS A 88 15.23 -12.96 6.17
C LYS A 88 16.07 -13.94 6.97
N GLU A 89 16.06 -15.20 6.52
CA GLU A 89 16.80 -16.26 7.18
C GLU A 89 17.11 -17.42 6.21
N ILE A 90 18.15 -18.17 6.53
CA ILE A 90 18.51 -19.42 5.87
C ILE A 90 18.22 -20.56 6.84
N MET A 91 17.43 -21.54 6.43
CA MET A 91 17.05 -22.69 7.23
C MET A 91 17.63 -23.98 6.64
N HIS A 92 18.06 -24.87 7.53
CA HIS A 92 18.45 -26.23 7.18
C HIS A 92 17.78 -27.22 8.14
N ASN A 93 17.03 -28.18 7.61
CA ASN A 93 16.26 -29.17 8.37
C ASN A 93 15.39 -28.54 9.46
N GLY A 94 14.68 -27.43 9.16
CA GLY A 94 13.78 -26.71 10.08
C GLY A 94 14.50 -25.90 11.16
N LYS A 95 15.83 -25.80 11.13
CA LYS A 95 16.60 -24.96 12.05
C LYS A 95 17.19 -23.76 11.32
N THR A 96 17.07 -22.57 11.90
CA THR A 96 17.69 -21.36 11.37
C THR A 96 19.21 -21.47 11.49
N VAL A 97 19.91 -21.45 10.34
CA VAL A 97 21.37 -21.47 10.24
C VAL A 97 21.93 -20.06 10.28
N GLN A 98 21.24 -19.12 9.62
CA GLN A 98 21.64 -17.73 9.56
C GLN A 98 20.39 -16.85 9.47
N SER A 99 20.40 -15.71 10.19
CA SER A 99 19.38 -14.69 10.11
C SER A 99 19.99 -13.35 9.73
N PHE A 100 19.22 -12.52 9.00
CA PHE A 100 19.63 -11.19 8.57
C PHE A 100 18.76 -10.15 9.28
N SER A 101 19.41 -9.21 9.96
CA SER A 101 18.75 -8.13 10.68
C SER A 101 18.66 -6.87 9.83
N THR A 102 17.74 -5.97 10.23
CA THR A 102 17.61 -4.65 9.61
C THR A 102 18.88 -3.82 9.84
N GLU A 103 19.43 -3.28 8.76
CA GLU A 103 20.58 -2.36 8.80
C GLU A 103 20.08 -0.94 8.51
N VAL A 104 20.36 -0.02 9.43
CA VAL A 104 20.11 1.41 9.23
C VAL A 104 21.29 1.99 8.47
N ILE A 105 21.04 2.49 7.25
CA ILE A 105 22.06 3.12 6.40
C ILE A 105 22.10 4.64 6.57
N ARG A 106 21.01 5.23 7.07
CA ARG A 106 20.92 6.66 7.41
C ARG A 106 19.91 6.87 8.54
N GLU A 107 20.35 7.50 9.62
CA GLU A 107 19.50 7.75 10.80
C GLU A 107 18.39 8.77 10.54
N SER A 108 18.62 9.74 9.65
CA SER A 108 17.61 10.71 9.28
C SER A 108 17.84 11.27 7.88
N ILE A 109 16.78 11.35 7.09
CA ILE A 109 16.79 11.95 5.75
C ILE A 109 16.45 13.45 5.78
N CYS A 110 15.77 13.93 6.82
CA CYS A 110 15.40 15.34 6.99
C CYS A 110 14.99 15.63 8.44
N SER A 111 14.71 16.90 8.77
CA SER A 111 14.18 17.26 10.08
C SER A 111 12.76 16.69 10.30
N GLU A 112 12.41 16.44 11.56
CA GLU A 112 11.09 15.95 11.96
C GLU A 112 9.96 16.85 11.45
N ARG A 113 10.13 18.18 11.56
CA ARG A 113 9.16 19.14 10.99
C ARG A 113 8.95 18.93 9.50
N THR A 114 10.03 18.76 8.73
CA THR A 114 9.93 18.50 7.28
C THR A 114 9.27 17.17 7.01
N LEU A 115 9.59 16.16 7.81
CA LEU A 115 9.03 14.82 7.68
C LEU A 115 7.50 14.83 7.87
N ASN A 116 7.00 15.48 8.92
CA ASN A 116 5.57 15.59 9.18
C ASN A 116 4.85 16.33 8.05
N MET A 117 5.41 17.45 7.57
CA MET A 117 4.85 18.17 6.42
C MET A 117 4.78 17.28 5.15
N ILE A 118 5.78 16.47 4.88
CA ILE A 118 5.79 15.56 3.72
C ILE A 118 4.76 14.43 3.90
N LYS A 119 4.63 13.86 5.10
CA LYS A 119 3.60 12.85 5.39
C LYS A 119 2.20 13.40 5.12
N ASP A 120 1.89 14.60 5.61
CA ASP A 120 0.60 15.27 5.37
C ASP A 120 0.36 15.53 3.88
N MET A 121 1.40 15.97 3.14
CA MET A 121 1.30 16.18 1.70
C MET A 121 1.05 14.87 0.95
N LEU A 122 1.72 13.77 1.30
CA LEU A 122 1.54 12.47 0.67
C LEU A 122 0.17 11.87 0.92
N LEU A 123 -0.38 12.06 2.12
CA LEU A 123 -1.75 11.72 2.44
C LEU A 123 -2.72 12.58 1.63
N GLY A 124 -2.52 13.90 1.58
CA GLY A 124 -3.34 14.83 0.81
C GLY A 124 -3.37 14.53 -0.70
N VAL A 125 -2.33 13.92 -1.27
CA VAL A 125 -2.32 13.45 -2.67
C VAL A 125 -3.40 12.40 -2.91
N VAL A 126 -3.62 11.50 -1.96
CA VAL A 126 -4.63 10.43 -2.06
C VAL A 126 -6.01 10.95 -1.70
N GLU A 127 -6.13 11.76 -0.67
CA GLU A 127 -7.43 12.26 -0.21
C GLU A 127 -8.02 13.33 -1.15
N LYS A 128 -7.19 14.26 -1.64
CA LYS A 128 -7.64 15.47 -2.35
C LYS A 128 -6.94 15.71 -3.69
N GLY A 129 -5.87 14.97 -3.98
CA GLY A 129 -4.98 15.22 -5.11
C GLY A 129 -5.10 14.25 -6.27
N THR A 130 -4.00 14.07 -7.00
CA THR A 130 -3.89 13.22 -8.20
C THR A 130 -3.99 11.73 -7.89
N GLY A 131 -3.95 11.34 -6.62
CA GLY A 131 -4.04 9.97 -6.13
C GLY A 131 -5.43 9.54 -5.67
N LYS A 132 -6.50 10.31 -5.91
CA LYS A 132 -7.88 9.96 -5.46
C LYS A 132 -8.33 8.54 -5.81
N ALA A 133 -7.87 8.00 -6.94
CA ALA A 133 -8.19 6.61 -7.34
C ALA A 133 -7.59 5.56 -6.40
N VAL A 134 -6.66 5.95 -5.52
CA VAL A 134 -6.01 5.08 -4.53
C VAL A 134 -6.72 5.15 -3.18
N HIS A 135 -7.66 6.09 -3.01
CA HIS A 135 -8.43 6.19 -1.77
C HIS A 135 -9.14 4.88 -1.45
N SER A 136 -9.07 4.46 -0.19
CA SER A 136 -9.73 3.27 0.33
C SER A 136 -10.47 3.64 1.62
N ASP A 137 -11.67 3.09 1.77
CA ASP A 137 -12.49 3.25 2.98
C ASP A 137 -12.00 2.35 4.13
N PHE A 138 -11.13 1.37 3.82
CA PHE A 138 -10.65 0.39 4.80
C PHE A 138 -9.29 0.74 5.39
N VAL A 139 -8.39 1.33 4.58
CA VAL A 139 -7.03 1.65 5.00
C VAL A 139 -6.56 2.97 4.39
N ARG A 140 -6.06 3.87 5.23
CA ARG A 140 -5.51 5.15 4.76
C ARG A 140 -4.17 4.92 4.08
N ILE A 141 -4.04 5.39 2.84
CA ILE A 141 -2.84 5.24 2.02
C ILE A 141 -2.24 6.62 1.79
N ALA A 142 -0.94 6.76 1.98
CA ALA A 142 -0.19 7.95 1.64
C ALA A 142 0.81 7.63 0.52
N GLY A 143 0.95 8.53 -0.46
CA GLY A 143 1.86 8.30 -1.56
C GLY A 143 1.78 9.31 -2.69
N LYS A 144 2.48 9.03 -3.79
CA LYS A 144 2.57 9.94 -4.95
C LYS A 144 2.48 9.18 -6.25
N THR A 145 1.74 9.76 -7.17
CA THR A 145 1.65 9.33 -8.57
C THR A 145 2.84 9.82 -9.39
N GLY A 146 3.29 9.01 -10.32
CA GLY A 146 4.26 9.38 -11.34
C GLY A 146 3.73 9.07 -12.73
N THR A 147 3.93 9.97 -13.68
CA THR A 147 3.66 9.73 -15.10
C THR A 147 4.75 10.40 -15.90
N ALA A 148 5.61 9.60 -16.51
CA ALA A 148 6.75 10.08 -17.28
C ALA A 148 6.67 9.60 -18.73
N GLN A 149 7.07 10.42 -19.66
CA GLN A 149 7.28 10.01 -21.05
C GLN A 149 8.59 9.25 -21.18
N ILE A 150 8.58 8.18 -21.94
CA ILE A 150 9.79 7.40 -22.25
C ILE A 150 10.42 7.98 -23.49
N ALA A 151 11.75 8.22 -23.45
CA ALA A 151 12.51 8.61 -24.62
C ALA A 151 13.00 7.37 -25.40
N SER A 152 12.89 7.39 -26.72
CA SER A 152 13.50 6.43 -27.63
C SER A 152 14.21 7.17 -28.75
N GLY A 153 15.51 6.90 -28.94
CA GLY A 153 16.29 7.63 -29.93
C GLY A 153 16.37 9.14 -29.70
N GLY A 154 16.24 9.61 -28.44
CA GLY A 154 16.24 11.05 -28.12
C GLY A 154 14.89 11.75 -28.31
N VAL A 155 13.83 11.02 -28.69
CA VAL A 155 12.49 11.57 -28.94
C VAL A 155 11.48 10.99 -27.93
N TYR A 156 10.71 11.88 -27.27
CA TYR A 156 9.73 11.49 -26.25
C TYR A 156 8.37 10.99 -26.81
N ARG A 157 7.99 11.40 -28.01
CA ARG A 157 6.62 11.19 -28.53
C ARG A 157 6.28 9.76 -28.97
N GLN A 158 7.27 8.90 -29.22
CA GLN A 158 7.05 7.58 -29.83
C GLN A 158 7.19 6.39 -28.90
N ALA A 159 7.78 6.55 -27.70
CA ALA A 159 8.12 5.44 -26.84
C ALA A 159 7.11 5.17 -25.72
N GLY A 160 6.00 5.92 -25.66
CA GLY A 160 4.95 5.73 -24.66
C GLY A 160 5.27 6.34 -23.30
N HIS A 161 4.59 5.85 -22.28
CA HIS A 161 4.68 6.36 -20.91
C HIS A 161 5.15 5.28 -19.93
N GLN A 162 5.76 5.72 -18.85
CA GLN A 162 5.93 4.95 -17.64
C GLN A 162 5.07 5.58 -16.55
N VAL A 163 4.18 4.80 -15.96
CA VAL A 163 3.31 5.25 -14.88
C VAL A 163 3.70 4.54 -13.59
N ALA A 164 3.61 5.24 -12.47
CA ALA A 164 4.00 4.70 -11.19
C ALA A 164 3.12 5.25 -10.06
N PHE A 165 3.01 4.49 -9.00
CA PHE A 165 2.59 4.97 -7.69
C PHE A 165 3.53 4.39 -6.64
N CYS A 166 4.04 5.24 -5.76
CA CYS A 166 4.84 4.83 -4.61
C CYS A 166 4.24 5.41 -3.34
N GLY A 167 4.11 4.59 -2.32
CA GLY A 167 3.49 5.02 -1.08
C GLY A 167 3.65 4.01 0.05
N TYR A 168 2.93 4.25 1.14
CA TYR A 168 2.93 3.40 2.33
C TYR A 168 1.53 3.38 2.97
N PHE A 169 1.29 2.35 3.76
CA PHE A 169 0.04 2.14 4.48
C PHE A 169 0.22 1.27 5.73
N PRO A 170 -0.66 1.42 6.76
CA PRO A 170 -1.57 2.53 6.98
C PRO A 170 -0.82 3.86 7.05
N ALA A 171 -1.46 5.00 6.68
CA ALA A 171 -0.77 6.29 6.64
C ALA A 171 -0.41 6.80 8.03
N ASP A 172 -1.24 6.50 9.03
CA ASP A 172 -1.10 6.97 10.41
C ASP A 172 -0.02 6.18 11.17
N GLU A 173 -0.01 4.86 10.99
CA GLU A 173 0.97 3.95 11.58
C GLU A 173 1.55 3.04 10.49
N PRO A 174 2.53 3.53 9.72
CA PRO A 174 3.03 2.82 8.56
C PRO A 174 3.66 1.45 8.90
N LYS A 175 3.14 0.39 8.26
CA LYS A 175 3.66 -0.98 8.37
C LYS A 175 4.24 -1.49 7.05
N TYR A 176 3.72 -0.97 5.94
CA TYR A 176 4.07 -1.43 4.61
C TYR A 176 4.37 -0.26 3.69
N SER A 177 5.37 -0.39 2.84
CA SER A 177 5.62 0.49 1.71
C SER A 177 5.52 -0.30 0.40
N CYS A 178 4.96 0.32 -0.63
CA CYS A 178 4.70 -0.33 -1.91
C CYS A 178 4.99 0.61 -3.07
N ILE A 179 5.59 0.06 -4.12
CA ILE A 179 5.74 0.74 -5.41
C ILE A 179 5.23 -0.14 -6.53
N VAL A 180 4.44 0.43 -7.42
CA VAL A 180 4.01 -0.22 -8.65
C VAL A 180 4.43 0.64 -9.83
N VAL A 181 5.16 0.05 -10.77
CA VAL A 181 5.62 0.71 -12.00
C VAL A 181 5.11 -0.09 -13.19
N ILE A 182 4.40 0.58 -14.10
CA ILE A 182 3.92 0.00 -15.35
C ILE A 182 4.57 0.77 -16.50
N ARG A 183 5.30 0.05 -17.33
CA ARG A 183 5.98 0.62 -18.49
C ARG A 183 5.21 0.33 -19.76
N GLN A 184 5.00 1.37 -20.58
CA GLN A 184 4.30 1.30 -21.86
C GLN A 184 2.91 0.65 -21.74
N PRO A 185 1.99 1.17 -20.88
CA PRO A 185 0.62 0.67 -20.85
C PRO A 185 0.00 0.80 -22.25
N ARG A 186 -0.65 -0.28 -22.69
CA ARG A 186 -1.23 -0.34 -24.05
C ARG A 186 -2.67 0.13 -24.12
N ASN A 187 -3.40 0.04 -23.01
CA ASN A 187 -4.82 0.35 -22.93
C ASN A 187 -5.08 1.51 -21.97
N GLY A 188 -6.03 2.36 -22.32
CA GLY A 188 -6.46 3.48 -21.49
C GLY A 188 -5.49 4.67 -21.48
N TYR A 189 -5.88 5.72 -20.77
CA TYR A 189 -5.04 6.91 -20.57
C TYR A 189 -3.92 6.61 -19.55
N PRO A 190 -2.65 6.87 -19.89
CA PRO A 190 -1.54 6.57 -18.97
C PRO A 190 -1.59 7.47 -17.74
N SER A 191 -1.99 6.90 -16.61
CA SER A 191 -2.11 7.59 -15.33
C SER A 191 -1.53 6.77 -14.20
N GLY A 192 -0.58 7.35 -13.47
CA GLY A 192 -0.01 6.72 -12.28
C GLY A 192 -1.04 6.50 -11.17
N GLY A 193 -2.05 7.37 -11.05
CA GLY A 193 -3.11 7.24 -10.06
C GLY A 193 -4.05 6.06 -10.33
N THR A 194 -4.59 5.97 -11.55
CA THR A 194 -5.57 4.94 -11.89
C THR A 194 -4.94 3.58 -12.16
N MET A 195 -3.85 3.53 -12.93
CA MET A 195 -3.24 2.25 -13.30
C MET A 195 -2.39 1.67 -12.16
N SER A 196 -1.29 2.34 -11.83
CA SER A 196 -0.38 1.84 -10.78
C SER A 196 -0.99 1.99 -9.38
N GLY A 197 -1.70 3.08 -9.13
CA GLY A 197 -2.37 3.34 -7.86
C GLY A 197 -3.50 2.36 -7.58
N GLY A 198 -4.29 1.99 -8.59
CA GLY A 198 -5.33 0.97 -8.44
C GLY A 198 -4.78 -0.39 -7.98
N VAL A 199 -3.60 -0.77 -8.49
CA VAL A 199 -2.92 -2.00 -8.03
C VAL A 199 -2.44 -1.86 -6.59
N VAL A 200 -1.87 -0.69 -6.22
CA VAL A 200 -1.44 -0.43 -4.83
C VAL A 200 -2.63 -0.47 -3.88
N LYS A 201 -3.77 0.14 -4.25
CA LYS A 201 -5.01 0.07 -3.47
C LYS A 201 -5.43 -1.39 -3.23
N ALA A 202 -5.53 -2.20 -4.27
CA ALA A 202 -5.92 -3.60 -4.17
C ALA A 202 -4.96 -4.42 -3.28
N ILE A 203 -3.64 -4.15 -3.37
CA ILE A 203 -2.63 -4.76 -2.48
C ILE A 203 -2.86 -4.34 -1.03
N ALA A 204 -3.03 -3.03 -0.79
CA ALA A 204 -3.20 -2.49 0.55
C ALA A 204 -4.46 -3.04 1.23
N GLU A 205 -5.59 -3.05 0.53
CA GLU A 205 -6.85 -3.61 1.04
C GLU A 205 -6.73 -5.11 1.34
N LYS A 206 -6.10 -5.88 0.45
CA LYS A 206 -5.90 -7.31 0.66
C LYS A 206 -4.97 -7.61 1.84
N VAL A 207 -3.84 -6.89 1.94
CA VAL A 207 -2.90 -7.03 3.06
C VAL A 207 -3.56 -6.62 4.36
N TYR A 208 -4.29 -5.51 4.36
CA TYR A 208 -5.01 -5.03 5.54
C TYR A 208 -6.06 -6.04 6.01
N ALA A 209 -6.89 -6.54 5.10
CA ALA A 209 -7.89 -7.58 5.40
C ALA A 209 -7.27 -8.87 5.95
N SER A 210 -6.10 -9.28 5.46
CA SER A 210 -5.43 -10.51 5.93
C SER A 210 -4.75 -10.37 7.29
N HIS A 211 -4.50 -9.12 7.75
CA HIS A 211 -3.86 -8.82 9.04
C HIS A 211 -4.82 -8.21 10.06
N MET A 212 -6.06 -7.96 9.68
CA MET A 212 -7.12 -7.74 10.65
C MET A 212 -7.34 -9.06 11.39
N SER A 213 -6.60 -9.29 12.46
CA SER A 213 -7.19 -10.00 13.59
C SER A 213 -8.41 -9.16 13.95
N PHE A 214 -9.59 -9.77 13.83
CA PHE A 214 -10.84 -9.16 14.25
C PHE A 214 -10.77 -8.88 15.75
N ASP A 215 -10.13 -7.79 16.13
CA ASP A 215 -10.31 -7.19 17.43
C ASP A 215 -11.56 -6.32 17.32
N ILE A 216 -12.71 -7.00 17.36
CA ILE A 216 -14.06 -6.40 17.35
C ILE A 216 -14.25 -5.44 18.53
N ARG A 217 -13.28 -5.34 19.46
CA ARG A 217 -13.37 -4.55 20.69
C ARG A 217 -13.14 -3.05 20.50
N ASP A 218 -12.53 -2.63 19.39
CA ASP A 218 -12.17 -1.20 19.13
C ASP A 218 -13.02 -0.53 18.05
N MET A 219 -14.08 -1.15 17.57
CA MET A 219 -15.11 -0.40 16.86
C MET A 219 -15.94 0.34 17.92
N GLU A 220 -15.53 1.59 18.20
CA GLU A 220 -16.43 2.57 18.82
C GLU A 220 -17.80 2.46 18.14
N LYS A 221 -18.83 2.41 18.96
CA LYS A 221 -20.26 2.40 18.58
C LYS A 221 -20.65 3.67 17.81
N ASP A 222 -19.98 3.94 16.71
CA ASP A 222 -20.51 4.85 15.72
C ASP A 222 -21.49 4.05 14.85
N SER A 223 -22.74 4.34 15.08
CA SER A 223 -23.95 3.79 14.54
C SER A 223 -24.02 3.83 13.00
N LEU A 224 -23.15 3.08 12.34
CA LEU A 224 -23.51 2.48 11.07
C LEU A 224 -24.33 1.25 11.43
N ALA A 225 -25.62 1.28 11.12
CA ALA A 225 -26.47 0.11 11.12
C ALA A 225 -25.83 -0.90 10.15
N VAL A 226 -24.85 -1.66 10.64
CA VAL A 226 -24.33 -2.82 9.94
C VAL A 226 -25.50 -3.79 9.90
N THR A 227 -26.15 -3.86 8.76
CA THR A 227 -27.09 -4.94 8.48
C THR A 227 -26.28 -6.21 8.53
N LEU A 228 -26.29 -6.87 9.70
CA LEU A 228 -25.69 -8.19 9.84
C LEU A 228 -26.28 -9.08 8.73
N PRO A 229 -25.46 -9.86 8.02
CA PRO A 229 -25.97 -10.77 7.04
C PRO A 229 -27.02 -11.66 7.69
N GLN A 230 -28.19 -11.80 7.05
CA GLN A 230 -29.23 -12.69 7.56
C GLN A 230 -28.65 -14.11 7.62
N PRO A 231 -28.59 -14.74 8.79
CA PRO A 231 -28.13 -16.11 8.90
C PRO A 231 -29.06 -16.99 8.08
N LYS A 232 -28.46 -17.91 7.31
CA LYS A 232 -29.21 -18.90 6.52
C LYS A 232 -29.55 -20.13 7.37
N ALA A 233 -30.28 -21.07 6.77
CA ALA A 233 -30.56 -22.36 7.37
C ALA A 233 -29.30 -23.20 7.58
N GLY A 234 -29.25 -23.98 8.64
CA GLY A 234 -28.11 -24.83 8.97
C GLY A 234 -28.46 -25.90 10.03
N GLU A 235 -27.47 -26.69 10.38
CA GLU A 235 -27.56 -27.60 11.52
C GLU A 235 -27.60 -26.77 12.82
N ARG A 236 -28.51 -27.09 13.73
CA ARG A 236 -28.83 -26.31 14.93
C ARG A 236 -27.60 -26.03 15.78
N GLY A 237 -26.84 -27.08 16.15
CA GLY A 237 -25.69 -26.91 17.03
C GLY A 237 -24.55 -26.08 16.39
N ALA A 238 -24.36 -26.20 15.08
CA ALA A 238 -23.38 -25.37 14.36
C ALA A 238 -23.82 -23.91 14.30
N LEU A 239 -25.10 -23.63 14.10
CA LEU A 239 -25.68 -22.29 14.10
C LEU A 239 -25.61 -21.63 15.48
N GLU A 240 -26.02 -22.34 16.52
CA GLU A 240 -25.93 -21.88 17.92
C GLU A 240 -24.48 -21.58 18.31
N TYR A 241 -23.52 -22.44 17.93
CA TYR A 241 -22.11 -22.21 18.17
C TYR A 241 -21.58 -20.94 17.48
N VAL A 242 -21.98 -20.70 16.23
CA VAL A 242 -21.54 -19.49 15.49
C VAL A 242 -22.18 -18.24 16.09
N LEU A 243 -23.44 -18.28 16.45
CA LEU A 243 -24.16 -17.15 17.08
C LEU A 243 -23.56 -16.81 18.45
N ASP A 244 -23.24 -17.82 19.26
CA ASP A 244 -22.53 -17.64 20.55
C ASP A 244 -21.16 -16.98 20.37
N LYS A 245 -20.39 -17.41 19.35
CA LYS A 245 -19.08 -16.79 19.02
C LYS A 245 -19.18 -15.37 18.51
N LEU A 246 -20.31 -14.98 17.96
CA LEU A 246 -20.59 -13.62 17.49
C LEU A 246 -21.28 -12.75 18.56
N ASP A 247 -21.51 -13.29 19.78
CA ASP A 247 -22.21 -12.63 20.89
C ASP A 247 -23.65 -12.20 20.48
N ILE A 248 -24.32 -13.06 19.69
CA ILE A 248 -25.70 -12.87 19.22
C ILE A 248 -26.58 -13.84 19.96
N GLU A 249 -27.55 -13.33 20.72
CA GLU A 249 -28.54 -14.17 21.41
C GLU A 249 -29.45 -14.87 20.39
N ALA A 250 -29.60 -16.18 20.55
CA ALA A 250 -30.49 -16.99 19.74
C ALA A 250 -31.67 -17.50 20.61
N ASP A 251 -32.90 -17.16 20.18
CA ASP A 251 -34.10 -17.73 20.78
C ASP A 251 -34.38 -19.10 20.15
N SER A 252 -34.25 -20.15 20.98
CA SER A 252 -34.39 -21.54 20.57
C SER A 252 -35.42 -22.34 21.37
N ASP A 253 -36.30 -21.66 22.11
CA ASP A 253 -37.18 -22.31 23.13
C ASP A 253 -38.24 -23.28 22.59
N SER A 254 -38.45 -23.37 21.25
CA SER A 254 -39.49 -24.21 20.66
C SER A 254 -39.04 -25.13 19.53
N ILE A 255 -37.73 -25.44 19.45
CA ILE A 255 -37.14 -26.15 18.31
C ILE A 255 -37.07 -27.65 18.57
N GLU A 256 -37.71 -28.45 17.72
CA GLU A 256 -37.72 -29.90 17.77
C GLU A 256 -36.81 -30.58 16.74
N THR A 257 -36.38 -29.85 15.68
CA THR A 257 -35.59 -30.42 14.58
C THR A 257 -34.12 -30.11 14.67
N GLN A 258 -33.28 -30.99 14.07
CA GLN A 258 -31.84 -30.80 13.95
C GLN A 258 -31.49 -29.73 12.92
N TRP A 259 -32.38 -29.40 11.99
CA TRP A 259 -32.16 -28.39 10.95
C TRP A 259 -33.09 -27.21 11.17
N VAL A 260 -32.48 -26.01 11.22
CA VAL A 260 -33.18 -24.77 11.56
C VAL A 260 -32.87 -23.68 10.54
N THR A 261 -33.80 -22.76 10.38
CA THR A 261 -33.55 -21.48 9.72
C THR A 261 -33.47 -20.39 10.77
N ALA A 262 -32.54 -19.45 10.58
CA ALA A 262 -32.41 -18.32 11.46
C ALA A 262 -33.04 -17.09 10.80
N LYS A 263 -33.88 -16.38 11.52
CA LYS A 263 -34.51 -15.14 11.04
C LYS A 263 -34.32 -14.04 12.07
N ARG A 264 -33.90 -12.88 11.60
CA ARG A 264 -33.83 -11.66 12.40
C ARG A 264 -34.98 -10.74 12.02
N GLU A 265 -35.69 -10.23 12.99
CA GLU A 265 -36.68 -9.19 12.77
C GLU A 265 -36.02 -7.82 12.80
N ASP A 266 -36.51 -6.89 11.94
CA ASP A 266 -35.97 -5.52 11.90
C ASP A 266 -36.12 -4.83 13.24
N GLY A 267 -35.00 -4.38 13.82
CA GLY A 267 -34.94 -3.67 15.09
C GLY A 267 -34.69 -4.54 16.34
N ARG A 268 -34.50 -5.85 16.19
CA ARG A 268 -34.08 -6.74 17.29
C ARG A 268 -32.59 -7.10 17.17
N GLU A 269 -31.94 -7.28 18.31
CA GLU A 269 -30.54 -7.74 18.41
C GLU A 269 -30.43 -9.26 18.43
N ASP A 270 -31.49 -9.95 18.78
CA ASP A 270 -31.62 -11.41 18.84
C ASP A 270 -32.04 -12.05 17.52
N VAL A 271 -31.72 -13.32 17.35
CA VAL A 271 -32.06 -14.13 16.19
C VAL A 271 -33.04 -15.24 16.63
N GLU A 272 -34.20 -15.26 15.98
CA GLU A 272 -35.18 -16.34 16.20
C GLU A 272 -34.80 -17.52 15.30
N LEU A 273 -34.62 -18.70 15.91
CA LEU A 273 -34.44 -19.96 15.21
C LEU A 273 -35.81 -20.62 15.01
N LYS A 274 -36.05 -21.14 13.79
CA LYS A 274 -37.30 -21.82 13.42
C LYS A 274 -37.00 -23.16 12.81
N ASP A 275 -37.83 -24.14 13.14
CA ASP A 275 -37.79 -25.48 12.55
C ASP A 275 -37.96 -25.45 11.04
N ILE A 276 -37.10 -26.21 10.32
CA ILE A 276 -37.31 -26.51 8.91
C ILE A 276 -38.10 -27.82 8.85
N PRO A 277 -39.36 -27.82 8.35
CA PRO A 277 -40.08 -29.04 8.16
C PRO A 277 -39.41 -29.91 7.12
N ILE A 278 -38.80 -31.02 7.53
CA ILE A 278 -38.23 -32.02 6.63
C ILE A 278 -39.37 -32.78 5.99
N ARG A 279 -39.63 -32.56 4.70
CA ARG A 279 -40.50 -33.42 3.91
C ARG A 279 -39.71 -34.66 3.52
N GLU A 280 -40.26 -35.86 3.78
CA GLU A 280 -39.65 -37.13 3.36
C GLU A 280 -39.25 -37.08 1.88
N GLY A 281 -37.98 -37.32 1.59
CA GLY A 281 -37.40 -37.34 0.23
C GLY A 281 -36.73 -36.07 -0.29
N LEU A 282 -36.68 -34.99 0.49
CA LEU A 282 -35.92 -33.77 0.11
C LEU A 282 -34.76 -33.53 1.06
N VAL A 283 -33.53 -33.58 0.54
CA VAL A 283 -32.34 -33.06 1.25
C VAL A 283 -32.45 -31.55 1.27
N PRO A 284 -32.39 -30.88 2.45
CA PRO A 284 -32.36 -29.41 2.49
C PRO A 284 -31.21 -28.87 1.67
N ASN A 285 -31.50 -27.97 0.75
CA ASN A 285 -30.45 -27.31 -0.05
C ASN A 285 -29.73 -26.32 0.88
N VAL A 286 -28.59 -26.74 1.41
CA VAL A 286 -27.68 -25.92 2.22
C VAL A 286 -26.71 -25.24 1.24
N VAL A 287 -27.07 -24.06 0.74
CA VAL A 287 -26.19 -23.18 -0.05
C VAL A 287 -26.18 -21.80 0.59
#